data_66311306affd6b8d62c4b487763245c2
#
_entry.id   66311306affd6b8d62c4b487763245c2
#
_cell.length_a   1.000
_cell.length_b   1.000
_cell.length_c   1.000
_cell.angle_alpha   90.00
_cell.angle_beta   90.00
_cell.angle_gamma   90.00
#
_symmetry.space_group_name_H-M   'P 1'
#
loop_
_entity.id
_entity.type
_entity.pdbx_description
1 polymer ?
#
loop_
_entity_poly.entity_id
_entity_poly.type
_entity_poly.pdbx_seq_one_letter_code
_entity_poly.pdbx_strand_id
1 'polypeptide(L)'
;SFYKHYMSSLFIYDKAEKVLVMLLAGGQGERLYPLTKDRAKPAVPFGGIYRIIDFPLSNCLNSGLKKISVLTQYKSYSLDRHLRIGWNIGNYELGEFIESIPPQKRASDLWYQGTADAVHQNIYVLERERPEKVLILAGDHIYKMDYRELIAYHEAKQADVTIPCIE
;
A
#
# COMPACT_ATOMS: atom_id res chain seq x y z
N SER A 1 -0.22 34.29 -7.55
CA SER A 1 -1.00 33.05 -7.76
C SER A 1 -0.11 31.85 -8.04
N PHE A 2 0.87 31.95 -8.95
CA PHE A 2 1.81 30.86 -9.31
C PHE A 2 2.72 30.43 -8.12
N TYR A 3 3.23 31.40 -7.36
CA TYR A 3 4.08 31.17 -6.20
C TYR A 3 3.37 30.42 -5.05
N LYS A 4 2.09 30.72 -4.83
CA LYS A 4 1.26 30.01 -3.84
C LYS A 4 1.01 28.54 -4.23
N HIS A 5 0.84 28.27 -5.51
CA HIS A 5 0.62 26.91 -6.02
C HIS A 5 1.91 26.09 -5.97
N TYR A 6 3.05 26.70 -6.29
CA TYR A 6 4.36 26.06 -6.23
C TYR A 6 4.79 25.74 -4.79
N MET A 7 4.58 26.67 -3.85
CA MET A 7 4.85 26.46 -2.43
C MET A 7 3.93 25.40 -1.82
N SER A 8 2.66 25.35 -2.20
CA SER A 8 1.75 24.29 -1.74
C SER A 8 2.14 22.92 -2.25
N SER A 9 2.61 22.80 -3.51
CA SER A 9 3.07 21.53 -4.06
C SER A 9 4.37 21.03 -3.42
N LEU A 10 5.32 21.93 -3.11
CA LEU A 10 6.53 21.58 -2.36
C LEU A 10 6.23 21.12 -0.92
N PHE A 11 5.30 21.79 -0.25
CA PHE A 11 4.87 21.43 1.11
C PHE A 11 4.14 20.09 1.15
N ILE A 12 3.38 19.76 0.11
CA ILE A 12 2.69 18.47 -0.05
C ILE A 12 3.70 17.36 -0.33
N TYR A 13 4.76 17.64 -1.10
CA TYR A 13 5.81 16.67 -1.41
C TYR A 13 6.59 16.25 -0.16
N ASP A 14 6.99 17.23 0.68
CA ASP A 14 7.70 16.99 1.95
C ASP A 14 6.88 16.12 2.93
N LYS A 15 5.56 16.32 2.97
CA LYS A 15 4.67 15.53 3.82
C LYS A 15 4.48 14.09 3.34
N ALA A 16 4.44 13.87 2.04
CA ALA A 16 4.28 12.52 1.46
C ALA A 16 5.51 11.62 1.71
N GLU A 17 6.70 12.20 1.81
CA GLU A 17 7.94 11.47 2.09
C GLU A 17 7.97 10.81 3.49
N LYS A 18 7.17 11.33 4.42
CA LYS A 18 7.09 10.86 5.81
C LYS A 18 5.98 9.84 6.05
N VAL A 19 5.27 9.46 5.00
CA VAL A 19 4.19 8.46 5.05
C VAL A 19 4.68 7.13 4.51
N LEU A 20 4.56 6.08 5.30
CA LEU A 20 4.72 4.71 4.84
C LEU A 20 3.35 4.11 4.52
N VAL A 21 3.21 3.52 3.34
CA VAL A 21 2.04 2.76 2.97
C VAL A 21 2.27 1.28 3.28
N MET A 22 1.36 0.67 4.04
CA MET A 22 1.26 -0.77 4.20
C MET A 22 0.06 -1.29 3.41
N LEU A 23 0.31 -1.93 2.28
CA LEU A 23 -0.71 -2.45 1.38
C LEU A 23 -0.95 -3.92 1.65
N LEU A 24 -2.12 -4.27 2.17
CA LEU A 24 -2.48 -5.63 2.55
C LEU A 24 -2.90 -6.43 1.32
N ALA A 25 -2.11 -7.40 0.92
CA ALA A 25 -2.28 -8.18 -0.31
C ALA A 25 -2.36 -9.69 -0.08
N GLY A 26 -2.87 -10.11 1.07
CA GLY A 26 -2.91 -11.51 1.51
C GLY A 26 -4.20 -12.27 1.23
N GLY A 27 -5.22 -11.66 0.65
CA GLY A 27 -6.54 -12.27 0.46
C GLY A 27 -6.54 -13.48 -0.48
N GLN A 28 -7.15 -14.60 -0.05
CA GLN A 28 -7.29 -15.82 -0.87
C GLN A 28 -8.25 -15.62 -2.04
N GLY A 29 -9.33 -14.83 -1.84
CA GLY A 29 -10.28 -14.50 -2.89
C GLY A 29 -11.11 -15.70 -3.38
N GLU A 30 -11.59 -16.54 -2.49
CA GLU A 30 -12.38 -17.74 -2.81
C GLU A 30 -13.58 -17.46 -3.72
N ARG A 31 -14.21 -16.28 -3.54
CA ARG A 31 -15.35 -15.84 -4.37
C ARG A 31 -15.00 -15.62 -5.84
N LEU A 32 -13.72 -15.48 -6.18
CA LEU A 32 -13.23 -15.28 -7.55
C LEU A 32 -12.68 -16.58 -8.16
N TYR A 33 -12.89 -17.74 -7.54
CA TYR A 33 -12.54 -19.01 -8.16
C TYR A 33 -13.25 -19.16 -9.52
N PRO A 34 -12.58 -19.64 -10.60
CA PRO A 34 -11.24 -20.22 -10.63
C PRO A 34 -10.08 -19.22 -10.85
N LEU A 35 -10.33 -17.92 -10.93
CA LEU A 35 -9.30 -16.91 -11.19
C LEU A 35 -8.21 -16.88 -10.10
N THR A 36 -8.58 -17.27 -8.89
CA THR A 36 -7.69 -17.33 -7.72
C THR A 36 -7.13 -18.74 -7.46
N LYS A 37 -7.29 -19.67 -8.39
CA LYS A 37 -6.76 -21.04 -8.25
C LYS A 37 -5.25 -21.04 -7.98
N ASP A 38 -4.48 -20.24 -8.72
CA ASP A 38 -3.02 -20.24 -8.70
C ASP A 38 -2.40 -18.88 -8.29
N ARG A 39 -3.22 -17.95 -7.81
CA ARG A 39 -2.79 -16.58 -7.43
C ARG A 39 -3.66 -15.96 -6.36
N ALA A 40 -3.08 -15.05 -5.58
CA ALA A 40 -3.82 -14.23 -4.62
C ALA A 40 -4.79 -13.28 -5.35
N LYS A 41 -5.88 -12.87 -4.68
CA LYS A 41 -6.89 -11.96 -5.24
C LYS A 41 -6.29 -10.65 -5.80
N PRO A 42 -5.36 -9.97 -5.14
CA PRO A 42 -4.73 -8.75 -5.69
C PRO A 42 -4.00 -8.96 -7.02
N ALA A 43 -3.58 -10.19 -7.31
CA ALA A 43 -2.88 -10.55 -8.55
C ALA A 43 -3.82 -10.96 -9.69
N VAL A 44 -5.13 -10.96 -9.48
CA VAL A 44 -6.11 -11.30 -10.52
C VAL A 44 -6.10 -10.23 -11.62
N PRO A 45 -5.99 -10.62 -12.90
CA PRO A 45 -6.08 -9.69 -14.02
C PRO A 45 -7.41 -8.95 -14.05
N PHE A 46 -7.36 -7.66 -14.36
CA PHE A 46 -8.51 -6.80 -14.49
C PHE A 46 -8.30 -5.77 -15.61
N GLY A 47 -9.28 -5.60 -16.48
CA GLY A 47 -9.20 -4.60 -17.56
C GLY A 47 -8.05 -4.79 -18.54
N GLY A 48 -7.70 -6.05 -18.88
CA GLY A 48 -6.64 -6.38 -19.83
C GLY A 48 -5.30 -6.67 -19.16
N ILE A 49 -4.34 -5.75 -19.27
CA ILE A 49 -2.97 -5.94 -18.76
C ILE A 49 -2.81 -5.66 -17.28
N TYR A 50 -3.79 -5.00 -16.66
CA TYR A 50 -3.73 -4.61 -15.25
C TYR A 50 -4.10 -5.77 -14.32
N ARG A 51 -3.79 -5.59 -13.05
CA ARG A 51 -4.21 -6.45 -11.94
C ARG A 51 -4.94 -5.61 -10.89
N ILE A 52 -5.71 -6.23 -10.03
CA ILE A 52 -6.48 -5.53 -9.00
C ILE A 52 -5.59 -4.60 -8.16
N ILE A 53 -4.39 -5.06 -7.79
CA ILE A 53 -3.43 -4.28 -6.99
C ILE A 53 -2.94 -2.99 -7.68
N ASP A 54 -2.99 -2.91 -8.99
CA ASP A 54 -2.52 -1.74 -9.72
C ASP A 54 -3.34 -0.49 -9.42
N PHE A 55 -4.59 -0.64 -9.01
CA PHE A 55 -5.46 0.48 -8.65
C PHE A 55 -5.01 1.19 -7.37
N PRO A 56 -4.88 0.50 -6.21
CA PRO A 56 -4.36 1.16 -5.00
C PRO A 56 -2.92 1.65 -5.16
N LEU A 57 -2.06 0.94 -5.90
CA LEU A 57 -0.70 1.41 -6.18
C LEU A 57 -0.70 2.69 -7.01
N SER A 58 -1.54 2.77 -8.05
CA SER A 58 -1.70 3.99 -8.86
C SER A 58 -2.24 5.15 -8.03
N ASN A 59 -3.20 4.91 -7.14
CA ASN A 59 -3.71 5.92 -6.22
C ASN A 59 -2.58 6.44 -5.31
N CYS A 60 -1.73 5.56 -4.78
CA CYS A 60 -0.58 5.95 -3.98
C CYS A 60 0.37 6.87 -4.74
N LEU A 61 0.80 6.45 -5.94
CA LEU A 61 1.73 7.25 -6.74
C LEU A 61 1.14 8.60 -7.16
N ASN A 62 -0.12 8.62 -7.57
CA ASN A 62 -0.83 9.86 -7.91
C ASN A 62 -1.00 10.78 -6.70
N SER A 63 -0.97 10.23 -5.49
CA SER A 63 -0.98 10.99 -4.23
C SER A 63 0.43 11.37 -3.74
N GLY A 64 1.49 11.07 -4.51
CA GLY A 64 2.88 11.33 -4.14
C GLY A 64 3.46 10.37 -3.10
N LEU A 65 2.75 9.26 -2.79
CA LEU A 65 3.18 8.26 -1.81
C LEU A 65 4.05 7.20 -2.52
N LYS A 66 5.33 7.17 -2.18
CA LYS A 66 6.32 6.35 -2.90
C LYS A 66 7.07 5.37 -2.02
N LYS A 67 6.73 5.28 -0.74
CA LYS A 67 7.26 4.28 0.20
C LYS A 67 6.16 3.28 0.51
N ILE A 68 6.16 2.16 -0.19
CA ILE A 68 5.06 1.20 -0.16
C ILE A 68 5.60 -0.20 0.14
N SER A 69 5.16 -0.75 1.26
CA SER A 69 5.38 -2.15 1.65
C SER A 69 4.12 -2.95 1.37
N VAL A 70 4.20 -3.89 0.44
CA VAL A 70 3.11 -4.79 0.07
C VAL A 70 3.22 -6.05 0.91
N LEU A 71 2.31 -6.23 1.87
CA LEU A 71 2.28 -7.38 2.76
C LEU A 71 1.59 -8.54 2.05
N THR A 72 2.38 -9.49 1.57
CA THR A 72 1.89 -10.66 0.84
C THR A 72 1.70 -11.84 1.78
N GLN A 73 0.89 -12.81 1.40
CA GLN A 73 0.65 -14.01 2.18
C GLN A 73 0.55 -15.24 1.27
N TYR A 74 -0.63 -15.54 0.79
CA TYR A 74 -0.93 -16.77 0.08
C TYR A 74 -0.65 -16.61 -1.42
N LYS A 75 -0.04 -17.64 -2.06
CA LYS A 75 0.22 -17.71 -3.51
C LYS A 75 0.81 -16.41 -4.08
N SER A 76 1.83 -15.87 -3.42
CA SER A 76 2.38 -14.54 -3.72
C SER A 76 3.24 -14.48 -4.99
N TYR A 77 3.70 -15.60 -5.54
CA TYR A 77 4.64 -15.63 -6.65
C TYR A 77 4.21 -14.76 -7.85
N SER A 78 2.95 -14.92 -8.28
CA SER A 78 2.41 -14.14 -9.41
C SER A 78 2.34 -12.64 -9.10
N LEU A 79 2.03 -12.29 -7.86
CA LEU A 79 2.00 -10.92 -7.37
C LEU A 79 3.40 -10.34 -7.28
N ASP A 80 4.34 -11.04 -6.66
CA ASP A 80 5.73 -10.61 -6.50
C ASP A 80 6.40 -10.38 -7.86
N ARG A 81 6.14 -11.27 -8.82
CA ARG A 81 6.62 -11.11 -10.19
C ARG A 81 6.04 -9.86 -10.85
N HIS A 82 4.74 -9.60 -10.69
CA HIS A 82 4.07 -8.43 -11.25
C HIS A 82 4.64 -7.13 -10.65
N LEU A 83 4.82 -7.06 -9.34
CA LEU A 83 5.40 -5.91 -8.66
C LEU A 83 6.82 -5.64 -9.14
N ARG A 84 7.65 -6.67 -9.22
CA ARG A 84 9.05 -6.55 -9.62
C ARG A 84 9.23 -6.10 -11.07
N ILE A 85 8.36 -6.53 -11.98
CA ILE A 85 8.45 -6.18 -13.40
C ILE A 85 7.74 -4.84 -13.69
N GLY A 86 6.56 -4.63 -13.14
CA GLY A 86 5.70 -3.49 -13.48
C GLY A 86 5.85 -2.27 -12.57
N TRP A 87 6.33 -2.47 -11.33
CA TRP A 87 6.33 -1.45 -10.29
C TRP A 87 7.72 -1.12 -9.73
N ASN A 88 8.77 -1.52 -10.43
CA ASN A 88 10.15 -1.15 -10.07
C ASN A 88 10.48 0.27 -10.57
N ILE A 89 9.75 1.26 -10.05
CA ILE A 89 9.79 2.66 -10.48
C ILE A 89 10.32 3.62 -9.40
N GLY A 90 10.62 3.10 -8.20
CA GLY A 90 11.16 3.89 -7.10
C GLY A 90 12.63 4.25 -7.31
N ASN A 91 13.02 5.43 -6.81
CA ASN A 91 14.42 5.81 -6.69
C ASN A 91 14.93 5.50 -5.28
N TYR A 92 15.65 4.40 -5.14
CA TYR A 92 16.19 3.94 -3.84
C TYR A 92 17.14 4.95 -3.20
N GLU A 93 17.85 5.77 -3.98
CA GLU A 93 18.72 6.82 -3.45
C GLU A 93 17.92 7.92 -2.74
N LEU A 94 16.67 8.13 -3.16
CA LEU A 94 15.72 9.04 -2.52
C LEU A 94 14.85 8.34 -1.46
N GLY A 95 15.11 7.07 -1.15
CA GLY A 95 14.31 6.30 -0.21
C GLY A 95 12.93 5.88 -0.73
N GLU A 96 12.71 5.94 -2.04
CA GLU A 96 11.45 5.50 -2.68
C GLU A 96 11.53 4.01 -2.98
N PHE A 97 10.47 3.27 -2.63
CA PHE A 97 10.40 1.83 -2.91
C PHE A 97 8.96 1.32 -2.98
N ILE A 98 8.77 0.26 -3.76
CA ILE A 98 7.60 -0.62 -3.71
C ILE A 98 8.15 -2.03 -3.53
N GLU A 99 8.06 -2.55 -2.32
CA GLU A 99 8.62 -3.86 -1.97
C GLU A 99 7.54 -4.83 -1.52
N SER A 100 7.68 -6.08 -1.89
CA SER A 100 6.88 -7.18 -1.38
C SER A 100 7.51 -7.75 -0.12
N ILE A 101 6.71 -7.87 0.93
CA ILE A 101 7.13 -8.44 2.22
C ILE A 101 6.33 -9.72 2.44
N PRO A 102 6.95 -10.88 2.27
CA PRO A 102 6.33 -12.16 2.60
C PRO A 102 6.20 -12.34 4.11
N PRO A 103 5.30 -13.21 4.59
CA PRO A 103 5.17 -13.52 6.00
C PRO A 103 6.51 -13.95 6.59
N GLN A 104 6.92 -13.24 7.64
CA GLN A 104 8.10 -13.61 8.41
C GLN A 104 7.63 -14.50 9.57
N LYS A 105 7.84 -15.77 9.54
CA LYS A 105 7.50 -16.74 10.61
C LYS A 105 8.26 -16.46 11.92
N ARG A 106 8.12 -15.25 12.47
CA ARG A 106 8.88 -14.82 13.66
C ARG A 106 8.19 -15.16 14.97
N ALA A 107 6.85 -15.20 14.99
CA ALA A 107 6.07 -15.39 16.22
C ALA A 107 5.24 -16.68 16.22
N SER A 108 4.83 -17.19 15.06
CA SER A 108 4.11 -18.45 14.94
C SER A 108 4.28 -19.03 13.52
N ASP A 109 4.11 -20.35 13.39
CA ASP A 109 4.07 -21.02 12.07
C ASP A 109 2.76 -20.78 11.32
N LEU A 110 1.89 -19.96 11.85
CA LEU A 110 0.56 -19.68 11.30
C LEU A 110 0.61 -18.49 10.34
N TRP A 111 -0.28 -18.51 9.35
CA TRP A 111 -0.60 -17.37 8.50
C TRP A 111 -1.20 -16.22 9.34
N TYR A 112 -1.18 -14.99 8.79
CA TYR A 112 -1.82 -13.85 9.45
C TYR A 112 -3.27 -14.17 9.83
N GLN A 113 -3.62 -13.93 11.08
CA GLN A 113 -4.97 -14.17 11.60
C GLN A 113 -5.96 -13.06 11.21
N GLY A 114 -5.51 -12.05 10.50
CA GLY A 114 -6.29 -10.92 10.01
C GLY A 114 -5.41 -9.74 9.64
N THR A 115 -6.05 -8.63 9.28
CA THR A 115 -5.35 -7.42 8.80
C THR A 115 -4.52 -6.77 9.89
N ALA A 116 -5.02 -6.70 11.11
CA ALA A 116 -4.29 -6.15 12.24
C ALA A 116 -3.06 -6.99 12.60
N ASP A 117 -3.19 -8.31 12.55
CA ASP A 117 -2.07 -9.23 12.79
C ASP A 117 -0.99 -9.11 11.70
N ALA A 118 -1.40 -8.93 10.44
CA ALA A 118 -0.45 -8.68 9.35
C ALA A 118 0.40 -7.42 9.60
N VAL A 119 -0.21 -6.35 10.06
CA VAL A 119 0.53 -5.12 10.42
C VAL A 119 1.40 -5.35 11.64
N HIS A 120 0.88 -6.00 12.68
CA HIS A 120 1.61 -6.26 13.91
C HIS A 120 2.86 -7.12 13.68
N GLN A 121 2.76 -8.21 12.90
CA GLN A 121 3.91 -9.06 12.58
C GLN A 121 4.98 -8.34 11.73
N ASN A 122 4.64 -7.24 11.07
CA ASN A 122 5.54 -6.43 10.28
C ASN A 122 5.91 -5.08 10.94
N ILE A 123 5.74 -4.96 12.25
CA ILE A 123 6.05 -3.73 13.00
C ILE A 123 7.53 -3.32 12.87
N TYR A 124 8.42 -4.28 12.65
CA TYR A 124 9.85 -4.03 12.42
C TYR A 124 10.12 -3.16 11.18
N VAL A 125 9.19 -3.15 10.20
CA VAL A 125 9.27 -2.25 9.04
C VAL A 125 9.08 -0.81 9.50
N LEU A 126 8.14 -0.58 10.42
CA LEU A 126 7.90 0.74 11.01
C LEU A 126 9.11 1.21 11.82
N GLU A 127 9.75 0.29 12.57
CA GLU A 127 10.96 0.59 13.34
C GLU A 127 12.15 0.94 12.43
N ARG A 128 12.24 0.30 11.26
CA ARG A 128 13.28 0.56 10.25
C ARG A 128 13.06 1.89 9.56
N GLU A 129 11.86 2.11 9.03
CA GLU A 129 11.53 3.27 8.20
C GLU A 129 11.24 4.54 9.02
N ARG A 130 10.81 4.38 10.27
CA ARG A 130 10.45 5.46 11.21
C ARG A 130 9.54 6.53 10.58
N PRO A 131 8.41 6.13 9.95
CA PRO A 131 7.50 7.08 9.34
C PRO A 131 6.81 7.94 10.40
N GLU A 132 6.41 9.16 10.04
CA GLU A 132 5.54 9.97 10.88
C GLU A 132 4.10 9.47 10.87
N LYS A 133 3.67 8.89 9.75
CA LYS A 133 2.33 8.35 9.54
C LYS A 133 2.38 7.02 8.79
N VAL A 134 1.42 6.18 9.05
CA VAL A 134 1.23 4.92 8.34
C VAL A 134 -0.14 4.94 7.68
N LEU A 135 -0.17 4.71 6.37
CA LEU A 135 -1.40 4.52 5.60
C LEU A 135 -1.60 3.03 5.33
N ILE A 136 -2.66 2.45 5.89
CA ILE A 136 -2.99 1.03 5.72
C ILE A 136 -4.08 0.92 4.67
N LEU A 137 -3.81 0.16 3.60
CA LEU A 137 -4.71 -0.02 2.48
C LEU A 137 -4.97 -1.50 2.20
N ALA A 138 -6.16 -1.81 1.69
CA ALA A 138 -6.46 -3.11 1.13
C ALA A 138 -6.03 -3.18 -0.34
N GLY A 139 -5.30 -4.22 -0.72
CA GLY A 139 -4.79 -4.43 -2.08
C GLY A 139 -5.77 -5.11 -3.04
N ASP A 140 -7.00 -5.32 -2.61
CA ASP A 140 -8.03 -6.06 -3.34
C ASP A 140 -9.26 -5.22 -3.71
N HIS A 141 -9.19 -3.91 -3.56
CA HIS A 141 -10.25 -2.97 -3.88
C HIS A 141 -9.94 -2.15 -5.12
N ILE A 142 -10.93 -2.00 -5.99
CA ILE A 142 -10.86 -1.18 -7.20
C ILE A 142 -11.64 0.10 -6.96
N TYR A 143 -10.93 1.19 -6.75
CA TYR A 143 -11.49 2.53 -6.57
C TYR A 143 -10.46 3.60 -6.95
N LYS A 144 -10.91 4.82 -7.13
CA LYS A 144 -10.04 5.99 -7.34
C LYS A 144 -10.13 6.90 -6.13
N MET A 145 -9.00 7.21 -5.53
CA MET A 145 -8.91 8.08 -4.35
C MET A 145 -7.61 8.88 -4.35
N ASP A 146 -7.69 10.12 -3.93
CA ASP A 146 -6.53 10.94 -3.61
C ASP A 146 -6.29 10.91 -2.09
N TYR A 147 -5.23 10.21 -1.69
CA TYR A 147 -4.91 10.06 -0.25
C TYR A 147 -4.39 11.32 0.39
N ARG A 148 -4.02 12.36 -0.38
CA ARG A 148 -3.60 13.65 0.16
C ARG A 148 -4.69 14.32 0.99
N GLU A 149 -5.94 14.20 0.57
CA GLU A 149 -7.09 14.73 1.31
C GLU A 149 -7.27 14.03 2.65
N LEU A 150 -7.13 12.70 2.67
CA LEU A 150 -7.20 11.91 3.91
C LEU A 150 -6.09 12.29 4.88
N ILE A 151 -4.85 12.42 4.38
CA ILE A 151 -3.69 12.79 5.20
C ILE A 151 -3.85 14.21 5.74
N ALA A 152 -4.28 15.16 4.90
CA ALA A 152 -4.53 16.54 5.32
C ALA A 152 -5.62 16.64 6.40
N TYR A 153 -6.69 15.86 6.25
CA TYR A 153 -7.75 15.78 7.27
C TYR A 153 -7.23 15.22 8.60
N HIS A 154 -6.47 14.11 8.54
CA HIS A 154 -5.85 13.50 9.71
C HIS A 154 -4.99 14.50 10.48
N GLU A 155 -4.15 15.26 9.79
CA GLU A 155 -3.29 16.29 10.38
C GLU A 155 -4.10 17.46 10.96
N ALA A 156 -5.08 17.96 10.21
CA ALA A 156 -5.92 19.07 10.66
C ALA A 156 -6.71 18.74 11.93
N LYS A 157 -7.07 17.48 12.10
CA LYS A 157 -7.77 16.98 13.29
C LYS A 157 -6.83 16.58 14.42
N GLN A 158 -5.52 16.54 14.17
CA GLN A 158 -4.54 16.01 15.14
C GLN A 158 -4.95 14.63 15.67
N ALA A 159 -5.48 13.80 14.78
CA ALA A 159 -6.04 12.51 15.14
C ALA A 159 -4.94 11.45 15.30
N ASP A 160 -5.14 10.51 16.22
CA ASP A 160 -4.27 9.33 16.31
C ASP A 160 -4.62 8.30 15.23
N VAL A 161 -5.91 8.20 14.88
CA VAL A 161 -6.42 7.30 13.83
C VAL A 161 -7.50 8.02 13.01
N THR A 162 -7.47 7.84 11.69
CA THR A 162 -8.51 8.32 10.77
C THR A 162 -8.97 7.16 9.89
N ILE A 163 -10.27 6.92 9.87
CA ILE A 163 -10.87 5.85 9.07
C ILE A 163 -11.84 6.49 8.07
N PRO A 164 -11.55 6.43 6.76
CA PRO A 164 -12.48 6.91 5.75
C PRO A 164 -13.65 5.93 5.64
N CYS A 165 -14.87 6.47 5.67
CA CYS A 165 -16.11 5.72 5.49
C CYS A 165 -16.85 6.23 4.27
N ILE A 166 -17.57 5.34 3.61
CA ILE A 166 -18.57 5.68 2.57
C ILE A 166 -19.96 5.68 3.21
N GLU A 167 -20.79 6.61 2.79
CA GLU A 167 -22.21 6.67 3.17
C GLU A 167 -23.03 5.62 2.39
#